data_ca3dfe1ef953b1e60ed7d72b647d0bf9
#
_entry.id   ca3dfe1ef953b1e60ed7d72b647d0bf9
#
_cell.length_a   1.000
_cell.length_b   1.000
_cell.length_c   1.000
_cell.angle_alpha   90.00
_cell.angle_beta   90.00
_cell.angle_gamma   90.00
#
_symmetry.space_group_name_H-M   'P 1'
#
loop_
_entity.id
_entity.type
_entity.pdbx_description
1 polymer ?
#
loop_
_entity_poly.entity_id
_entity_poly.type
_entity_poly.pdbx_seq_one_letter_code
_entity_poly.pdbx_strand_id
1 'polypeptide(L)'
;QMCIRDRLRSKIGTGYFEDLVKKYLLDNEHKVISTLVPEKNKNDRIEEELKKKLAKYKESLSEDDINALKKSSEKLRAFQEEPSSPEDVAKLPSLERSDISPEIKPLKNIEKEIDSRPLIWHKVNTNGIMYLRLNFDISDMQADELQYFGLLTDLLGLIDTKKRGYSDFVSETLMYTGGVHTNIEVYTDKANRNKVLTNYSVSFKSLVSQAERGLPLITEMLYESRLDPHSDKRIVEILRENISSMEMDFETSGDRVSALLAKSYFSVNGRMGERLSGLSFYKFIKELAENFEAKKEELYTKLNSLIKKYFVKERLIVSLTVDDENYDASCDKLTNIVKELPRG
;
A
#
# COMPACT_ATOMS: atom_id res chain seq x y z
N GLN A 1 -27.44 -8.33 -22.21
CA GLN A 1 -26.73 -7.61 -21.15
C GLN A 1 -27.23 -6.17 -20.99
N MET A 2 -27.52 -5.44 -22.10
CA MET A 2 -28.04 -4.06 -22.04
C MET A 2 -29.36 -3.94 -21.24
N CYS A 3 -30.31 -4.84 -21.45
CA CYS A 3 -31.62 -4.82 -20.76
C CYS A 3 -31.50 -5.05 -19.23
N ILE A 4 -30.51 -5.81 -18.75
CA ILE A 4 -30.28 -6.02 -17.31
C ILE A 4 -29.77 -4.75 -16.67
N ARG A 5 -28.78 -4.12 -17.29
CA ARG A 5 -28.18 -2.86 -16.81
C ARG A 5 -29.22 -1.75 -16.71
N ASP A 6 -30.05 -1.58 -17.75
CA ASP A 6 -31.06 -0.52 -17.79
C ASP A 6 -32.15 -0.76 -16.77
N ARG A 7 -32.54 -2.03 -16.57
CA ARG A 7 -33.48 -2.44 -15.54
C ARG A 7 -32.93 -2.17 -14.13
N LEU A 8 -31.63 -2.44 -13.89
CA LEU A 8 -31.02 -2.15 -12.60
C LEU A 8 -30.88 -0.63 -12.37
N ARG A 9 -30.51 0.13 -13.40
CA ARG A 9 -30.46 1.60 -13.33
C ARG A 9 -31.80 2.22 -12.97
N SER A 10 -32.91 1.73 -13.54
CA SER A 10 -34.25 2.22 -13.22
C SER A 10 -34.68 1.94 -11.77
N LYS A 11 -33.94 1.05 -11.05
CA LYS A 11 -34.21 0.73 -9.66
C LYS A 11 -33.41 1.59 -8.67
N ILE A 12 -32.47 2.38 -9.15
CA ILE A 12 -31.69 3.30 -8.28
C ILE A 12 -32.65 4.36 -7.71
N GLY A 13 -32.58 4.58 -6.40
CA GLY A 13 -33.42 5.53 -5.69
C GLY A 13 -34.88 5.07 -5.43
N THR A 14 -35.24 3.81 -5.75
CA THR A 14 -36.56 3.24 -5.49
C THR A 14 -36.65 2.42 -4.19
N GLY A 15 -35.56 2.31 -3.42
CA GLY A 15 -35.49 1.40 -2.24
C GLY A 15 -35.21 -0.06 -2.62
N TYR A 16 -35.13 -0.40 -3.90
CA TYR A 16 -34.97 -1.78 -4.35
C TYR A 16 -33.70 -2.45 -3.81
N PHE A 17 -32.58 -1.74 -3.79
CA PHE A 17 -31.30 -2.30 -3.31
C PHE A 17 -31.27 -2.40 -1.80
N GLU A 18 -31.88 -1.44 -1.12
CA GLU A 18 -32.06 -1.45 0.34
C GLU A 18 -32.94 -2.64 0.78
N ASP A 19 -34.01 -2.93 0.04
CA ASP A 19 -34.86 -4.10 0.27
C ASP A 19 -34.11 -5.42 0.04
N LEU A 20 -33.20 -5.48 -0.94
CA LEU A 20 -32.36 -6.65 -1.13
C LEU A 20 -31.40 -6.86 0.05
N VAL A 21 -30.76 -5.78 0.54
CA VAL A 21 -29.92 -5.84 1.74
C VAL A 21 -30.74 -6.33 2.93
N LYS A 22 -31.92 -5.76 3.16
CA LYS A 22 -32.81 -6.19 4.24
C LYS A 22 -33.17 -7.66 4.11
N LYS A 23 -33.68 -8.09 2.97
CA LYS A 23 -34.17 -9.45 2.75
C LYS A 23 -33.07 -10.52 2.82
N TYR A 24 -31.91 -10.27 2.19
CA TYR A 24 -30.89 -11.30 2.02
C TYR A 24 -29.76 -11.23 3.06
N LEU A 25 -29.55 -10.10 3.73
CA LEU A 25 -28.50 -9.94 4.72
C LEU A 25 -29.04 -9.76 6.15
N LEU A 26 -30.00 -8.85 6.35
CA LEU A 26 -30.47 -8.53 7.70
C LEU A 26 -31.49 -9.54 8.23
N ASP A 27 -32.52 -9.85 7.43
CA ASP A 27 -33.62 -10.76 7.80
C ASP A 27 -33.33 -12.23 7.44
N ASN A 28 -32.11 -12.53 6.95
CA ASN A 28 -31.71 -13.88 6.60
C ASN A 28 -31.41 -14.68 7.85
N GLU A 29 -32.15 -15.77 8.05
CA GLU A 29 -31.97 -16.72 9.20
C GLU A 29 -30.72 -17.61 9.00
N HIS A 30 -30.25 -17.83 7.77
CA HIS A 30 -29.01 -18.56 7.46
C HIS A 30 -27.79 -17.67 7.68
N LYS A 31 -27.53 -17.32 8.95
CA LYS A 31 -26.38 -16.55 9.37
C LYS A 31 -25.69 -17.20 10.55
N VAL A 32 -24.37 -17.12 10.57
CA VAL A 32 -23.53 -17.55 11.69
C VAL A 32 -22.72 -16.35 12.15
N ILE A 33 -22.75 -16.08 13.45
CA ILE A 33 -21.87 -15.10 14.08
C ILE A 33 -20.77 -15.89 14.78
N SER A 34 -19.53 -15.75 14.33
CA SER A 34 -18.37 -16.35 14.95
C SER A 34 -17.55 -15.27 15.65
N THR A 35 -17.36 -15.44 16.96
CA THR A 35 -16.55 -14.54 17.76
C THR A 35 -15.20 -15.19 18.05
N LEU A 36 -14.13 -14.60 17.53
CA LEU A 36 -12.75 -15.00 17.81
C LEU A 36 -12.27 -14.24 19.06
N VAL A 37 -12.01 -15.00 20.13
CA VAL A 37 -11.47 -14.45 21.36
C VAL A 37 -9.99 -14.81 21.44
N PRO A 38 -9.06 -13.85 21.62
CA PRO A 38 -7.64 -14.14 21.76
C PRO A 38 -7.40 -14.89 23.08
N GLU A 39 -6.61 -15.95 23.00
CA GLU A 39 -6.20 -16.76 24.15
C GLU A 39 -4.69 -16.81 24.20
N LYS A 40 -4.11 -16.32 25.30
CA LYS A 40 -2.65 -16.34 25.52
C LYS A 40 -2.14 -17.78 25.58
N ASN A 41 -1.00 -18.04 24.92
CA ASN A 41 -0.33 -19.35 24.90
C ASN A 41 -1.17 -20.50 24.30
N LYS A 42 -2.21 -20.20 23.51
CA LYS A 42 -3.03 -21.23 22.87
C LYS A 42 -2.23 -22.09 21.90
N ASN A 43 -1.38 -21.47 21.12
CA ASN A 43 -0.54 -22.16 20.13
C ASN A 43 0.44 -23.12 20.83
N ASP A 44 1.08 -22.68 21.92
CA ASP A 44 2.01 -23.53 22.69
C ASP A 44 1.29 -24.78 23.23
N ARG A 45 0.07 -24.61 23.74
CA ARG A 45 -0.74 -25.73 24.22
C ARG A 45 -1.11 -26.70 23.08
N ILE A 46 -1.53 -26.18 21.92
CA ILE A 46 -1.85 -27.00 20.75
C ILE A 46 -0.63 -27.77 20.29
N GLU A 47 0.55 -27.13 20.27
CA GLU A 47 1.80 -27.77 19.89
C GLU A 47 2.22 -28.86 20.85
N GLU A 48 2.07 -28.65 22.16
CA GLU A 48 2.34 -29.67 23.17
C GLU A 48 1.38 -30.88 23.05
N GLU A 49 0.09 -30.61 22.82
CA GLU A 49 -0.91 -31.66 22.60
C GLU A 49 -0.57 -32.48 21.34
N LEU A 50 -0.19 -31.79 20.27
CA LEU A 50 0.25 -32.45 19.03
C LEU A 50 1.51 -33.30 19.25
N LYS A 51 2.52 -32.76 19.94
CA LYS A 51 3.74 -33.52 20.28
C LYS A 51 3.41 -34.79 21.07
N LYS A 52 2.54 -34.69 22.07
CA LYS A 52 2.07 -35.86 22.87
C LYS A 52 1.31 -36.89 22.01
N LYS A 53 0.47 -36.39 21.10
CA LYS A 53 -0.28 -37.27 20.17
C LYS A 53 0.66 -37.99 19.21
N LEU A 54 1.61 -37.28 18.65
CA LEU A 54 2.62 -37.84 17.71
C LEU A 54 3.56 -38.84 18.42
N ALA A 55 3.97 -38.55 19.66
CA ALA A 55 4.76 -39.48 20.47
C ALA A 55 4.03 -40.82 20.69
N LYS A 56 2.75 -40.76 21.16
CA LYS A 56 1.92 -41.96 21.32
C LYS A 56 1.74 -42.71 20.00
N TYR A 57 1.51 -42.00 18.90
CA TYR A 57 1.39 -42.63 17.59
C TYR A 57 2.68 -43.34 17.20
N LYS A 58 3.84 -42.70 17.39
CA LYS A 58 5.16 -43.30 17.11
C LYS A 58 5.39 -44.57 17.95
N GLU A 59 5.00 -44.54 19.24
CA GLU A 59 5.11 -45.71 20.12
C GLU A 59 4.20 -46.89 19.68
N SER A 60 3.10 -46.63 19.00
CA SER A 60 2.19 -47.65 18.48
C SER A 60 2.60 -48.27 17.15
N LEU A 61 3.60 -47.71 16.48
CA LEU A 61 4.09 -48.22 15.19
C LEU A 61 5.08 -49.35 15.37
N SER A 62 4.95 -50.36 14.53
CA SER A 62 5.98 -51.41 14.35
C SER A 62 7.19 -50.87 13.55
N GLU A 63 8.29 -51.60 13.58
CA GLU A 63 9.45 -51.27 12.73
C GLU A 63 9.10 -51.28 11.23
N ASP A 64 8.25 -52.19 10.81
CA ASP A 64 7.75 -52.29 9.44
C ASP A 64 6.92 -51.02 9.04
N ASP A 65 6.05 -50.55 9.94
CA ASP A 65 5.28 -49.35 9.73
C ASP A 65 6.19 -48.11 9.60
N ILE A 66 7.19 -47.99 10.46
CA ILE A 66 8.19 -46.92 10.40
C ILE A 66 8.96 -46.94 9.08
N ASN A 67 9.37 -48.12 8.64
CA ASN A 67 10.07 -48.29 7.37
C ASN A 67 9.15 -47.97 6.17
N ALA A 68 7.89 -48.33 6.23
CA ALA A 68 6.90 -47.98 5.21
C ALA A 68 6.68 -46.47 5.13
N LEU A 69 6.60 -45.78 6.28
CA LEU A 69 6.48 -44.30 6.34
C LEU A 69 7.72 -43.60 5.77
N LYS A 70 8.94 -44.08 6.12
CA LYS A 70 10.20 -43.57 5.54
C LYS A 70 10.21 -43.69 4.02
N LYS A 71 9.89 -44.87 3.52
CA LYS A 71 9.85 -45.15 2.08
C LYS A 71 8.80 -44.33 1.35
N SER A 72 7.64 -44.08 1.99
CA SER A 72 6.60 -43.18 1.44
C SER A 72 7.06 -41.73 1.38
N SER A 73 7.75 -41.23 2.43
CA SER A 73 8.32 -39.90 2.46
C SER A 73 9.44 -39.71 1.42
N GLU A 74 10.28 -40.71 1.24
CA GLU A 74 11.33 -40.71 0.21
C GLU A 74 10.74 -40.66 -1.20
N LYS A 75 9.70 -41.45 -1.45
CA LYS A 75 8.96 -41.40 -2.71
C LYS A 75 8.33 -40.06 -2.98
N LEU A 76 7.71 -39.48 -1.97
CA LEU A 76 7.09 -38.14 -2.11
C LEU A 76 8.14 -37.09 -2.41
N ARG A 77 9.28 -37.11 -1.69
CA ARG A 77 10.39 -36.20 -1.94
C ARG A 77 10.94 -36.35 -3.35
N ALA A 78 11.20 -37.60 -3.77
CA ALA A 78 11.69 -37.90 -5.12
C ALA A 78 10.71 -37.34 -6.17
N PHE A 79 9.42 -37.56 -6.01
CA PHE A 79 8.39 -37.02 -6.90
C PHE A 79 8.35 -35.48 -6.96
N GLN A 80 8.58 -34.83 -5.83
CA GLN A 80 8.60 -33.35 -5.75
C GLN A 80 9.87 -32.74 -6.32
N GLU A 81 11.00 -33.43 -6.19
CA GLU A 81 12.33 -32.97 -6.61
C GLU A 81 12.71 -33.45 -8.02
N GLU A 82 12.01 -34.46 -8.57
CA GLU A 82 12.28 -34.97 -9.90
C GLU A 82 11.99 -33.91 -10.98
N PRO A 83 13.00 -33.50 -11.75
CA PRO A 83 12.77 -32.53 -12.81
C PRO A 83 11.89 -33.16 -13.90
N SER A 84 11.00 -32.36 -14.46
CA SER A 84 10.19 -32.78 -15.61
C SER A 84 11.08 -33.26 -16.76
N SER A 85 10.62 -34.27 -17.50
CA SER A 85 11.39 -34.79 -18.63
C SER A 85 11.66 -33.68 -19.68
N PRO A 86 12.80 -33.68 -20.37
CA PRO A 86 13.09 -32.74 -21.44
C PRO A 86 11.99 -32.71 -22.52
N GLU A 87 11.34 -33.85 -22.75
CA GLU A 87 10.22 -33.98 -23.71
C GLU A 87 8.96 -33.24 -23.22
N ASP A 88 8.69 -33.27 -21.92
CA ASP A 88 7.55 -32.55 -21.34
C ASP A 88 7.82 -31.05 -21.24
N VAL A 89 9.05 -30.69 -20.89
CA VAL A 89 9.47 -29.28 -20.90
C VAL A 89 9.40 -28.69 -22.31
N ALA A 90 9.77 -29.44 -23.33
CA ALA A 90 9.70 -29.00 -24.74
C ALA A 90 8.25 -28.75 -25.25
N LYS A 91 7.23 -29.28 -24.56
CA LYS A 91 5.82 -29.03 -24.91
C LYS A 91 5.36 -27.66 -24.41
N LEU A 92 6.07 -27.03 -23.46
CA LEU A 92 5.74 -25.72 -22.96
C LEU A 92 6.17 -24.65 -23.96
N PRO A 93 5.31 -23.68 -24.29
CA PRO A 93 5.73 -22.56 -25.13
C PRO A 93 6.85 -21.79 -24.40
N SER A 94 7.99 -21.66 -25.05
CA SER A 94 9.12 -20.88 -24.54
C SER A 94 9.33 -19.64 -25.39
N LEU A 95 9.69 -18.55 -24.73
CA LEU A 95 10.07 -17.31 -25.41
C LEU A 95 11.46 -17.49 -26.03
N GLU A 96 11.57 -17.20 -27.31
CA GLU A 96 12.85 -17.11 -28.01
C GLU A 96 13.37 -15.66 -27.97
N ARG A 97 14.66 -15.49 -28.20
CA ARG A 97 15.27 -14.15 -28.24
C ARG A 97 14.65 -13.25 -29.33
N SER A 98 14.15 -13.86 -30.40
CA SER A 98 13.41 -13.19 -31.48
C SER A 98 12.07 -12.61 -31.07
N ASP A 99 11.45 -13.13 -30.01
CA ASP A 99 10.17 -12.63 -29.48
C ASP A 99 10.33 -11.35 -28.66
N ILE A 100 11.58 -11.04 -28.26
CA ILE A 100 11.91 -9.83 -27.53
C ILE A 100 12.18 -8.70 -28.52
N SER A 101 11.29 -7.71 -28.57
CA SER A 101 11.53 -6.52 -29.38
C SER A 101 12.80 -5.79 -28.91
N PRO A 102 13.78 -5.53 -29.78
CA PRO A 102 14.94 -4.73 -29.45
C PRO A 102 14.61 -3.24 -29.26
N GLU A 103 13.43 -2.81 -29.70
CA GLU A 103 13.00 -1.43 -29.62
C GLU A 103 12.20 -1.18 -28.35
N ILE A 104 12.67 -0.24 -27.56
CA ILE A 104 11.90 0.28 -26.42
C ILE A 104 10.85 1.25 -26.98
N LYS A 105 9.58 0.92 -26.82
CA LYS A 105 8.50 1.86 -27.18
C LYS A 105 8.60 3.08 -26.26
N PRO A 106 8.84 4.29 -26.82
CA PRO A 106 8.91 5.49 -25.99
C PRO A 106 7.55 5.75 -25.34
N LEU A 107 7.57 6.09 -24.05
CA LEU A 107 6.39 6.62 -23.39
C LEU A 107 6.07 7.98 -23.97
N LYS A 108 4.84 8.16 -24.45
CA LYS A 108 4.35 9.43 -24.97
C LYS A 108 3.99 10.35 -23.81
N ASN A 109 4.97 11.05 -23.28
CA ASN A 109 4.77 12.08 -22.27
C ASN A 109 4.57 13.41 -22.96
N ILE A 110 3.55 14.16 -22.56
CA ILE A 110 3.28 15.52 -23.05
C ILE A 110 3.52 16.45 -21.87
N GLU A 111 4.56 17.28 -22.00
CA GLU A 111 4.87 18.28 -20.98
C GLU A 111 3.95 19.49 -21.13
N LYS A 112 3.34 19.88 -20.05
CA LYS A 112 2.40 20.99 -19.89
C LYS A 112 2.70 21.73 -18.60
N GLU A 113 1.93 22.77 -18.34
CA GLU A 113 1.93 23.49 -17.08
C GLU A 113 0.52 23.57 -16.49
N ILE A 114 0.43 23.54 -15.18
CA ILE A 114 -0.77 23.79 -14.42
C ILE A 114 -0.45 24.76 -13.28
N ASP A 115 -1.03 25.94 -13.33
CA ASP A 115 -0.79 27.01 -12.36
C ASP A 115 0.73 27.23 -12.05
N SER A 116 1.53 27.34 -13.12
CA SER A 116 3.00 27.50 -13.10
C SER A 116 3.77 26.32 -12.51
N ARG A 117 3.15 25.11 -12.46
CA ARG A 117 3.84 23.90 -12.07
C ARG A 117 3.93 22.91 -13.23
N PRO A 118 5.02 22.14 -13.30
CA PRO A 118 5.14 21.10 -14.33
C PRO A 118 3.99 20.11 -14.25
N LEU A 119 3.35 19.85 -15.39
CA LEU A 119 2.36 18.81 -15.60
C LEU A 119 2.85 17.86 -16.68
N ILE A 120 2.97 16.60 -16.36
CA ILE A 120 3.27 15.53 -17.31
C ILE A 120 1.96 14.80 -17.62
N TRP A 121 1.48 14.99 -18.86
CA TRP A 121 0.28 14.31 -19.31
C TRP A 121 0.62 13.04 -20.07
N HIS A 122 0.08 11.93 -19.64
CA HIS A 122 0.14 10.63 -20.31
C HIS A 122 -1.19 10.39 -21.03
N LYS A 123 -1.20 10.64 -22.34
CA LYS A 123 -2.38 10.48 -23.19
C LYS A 123 -2.61 9.00 -23.47
N VAL A 124 -3.49 8.39 -22.70
CA VAL A 124 -3.86 6.96 -22.82
C VAL A 124 -5.38 6.85 -22.71
N ASN A 125 -5.98 5.92 -23.44
CA ASN A 125 -7.40 5.63 -23.28
C ASN A 125 -7.66 5.01 -21.90
N THR A 126 -8.38 5.73 -21.04
CA THR A 126 -8.64 5.36 -19.64
C THR A 126 -10.12 5.08 -19.37
N ASN A 127 -10.97 5.12 -20.39
CA ASN A 127 -12.42 4.95 -20.25
C ASN A 127 -13.05 5.88 -19.18
N GLY A 128 -12.63 7.15 -19.15
CA GLY A 128 -13.16 8.15 -18.24
C GLY A 128 -12.63 8.04 -16.80
N ILE A 129 -11.55 7.28 -16.57
CA ILE A 129 -10.85 7.25 -15.30
C ILE A 129 -9.67 8.23 -15.37
N MET A 130 -9.56 9.09 -14.38
CA MET A 130 -8.41 9.95 -14.14
C MET A 130 -7.46 9.27 -13.16
N TYR A 131 -6.20 9.12 -13.54
CA TYR A 131 -5.12 8.73 -12.66
C TYR A 131 -4.23 9.95 -12.43
N LEU A 132 -4.10 10.35 -11.20
CA LEU A 132 -3.31 11.50 -10.79
C LEU A 132 -2.21 11.08 -9.84
N ARG A 133 -1.05 11.69 -10.00
CA ARG A 133 0.03 11.61 -9.02
C ARG A 133 0.56 13.02 -8.76
N LEU A 134 0.55 13.41 -7.51
CA LEU A 134 1.16 14.63 -7.01
C LEU A 134 2.50 14.24 -6.38
N ASN A 135 3.61 14.67 -6.99
CA ASN A 135 4.95 14.37 -6.53
C ASN A 135 5.56 15.63 -5.91
N PHE A 136 5.81 15.59 -4.61
CA PHE A 136 6.52 16.65 -3.90
C PHE A 136 8.00 16.26 -3.79
N ASP A 137 8.89 17.09 -4.33
CA ASP A 137 10.33 16.87 -4.25
C ASP A 137 10.80 17.05 -2.80
N ILE A 138 11.35 15.97 -2.23
CA ILE A 138 11.94 15.90 -0.89
C ILE A 138 13.42 15.52 -0.94
N SER A 139 14.10 15.72 -2.08
CA SER A 139 15.48 15.27 -2.29
C SER A 139 16.50 15.95 -1.38
N ASP A 140 16.18 17.15 -0.86
CA ASP A 140 17.01 17.91 0.09
C ASP A 140 16.69 17.62 1.57
N MET A 141 15.87 16.59 1.84
CA MET A 141 15.56 16.20 3.22
C MET A 141 16.82 15.78 3.98
N GLN A 142 16.79 16.02 5.28
CA GLN A 142 17.84 15.56 6.17
C GLN A 142 17.72 14.05 6.45
N ALA A 143 18.85 13.41 6.77
CA ALA A 143 18.85 11.95 6.95
C ALA A 143 17.96 11.47 8.12
N ASP A 144 17.75 12.29 9.15
CA ASP A 144 16.86 12.02 10.27
C ASP A 144 15.38 12.21 9.94
N GLU A 145 15.04 12.99 8.89
CA GLU A 145 13.67 13.23 8.47
C GLU A 145 13.05 12.03 7.74
N LEU A 146 13.87 11.14 7.17
CA LEU A 146 13.40 10.05 6.30
C LEU A 146 12.43 9.09 6.99
N GLN A 147 12.70 8.69 8.23
CA GLN A 147 11.84 7.78 8.99
C GLN A 147 10.49 8.43 9.34
N TYR A 148 10.49 9.73 9.60
CA TYR A 148 9.25 10.47 9.83
C TYR A 148 8.41 10.60 8.55
N PHE A 149 9.04 10.70 7.38
CA PHE A 149 8.32 10.60 6.09
C PHE A 149 7.72 9.21 5.90
N GLY A 150 8.46 8.13 6.25
CA GLY A 150 7.90 6.78 6.27
C GLY A 150 6.66 6.70 7.15
N LEU A 151 6.74 7.24 8.37
CA LEU A 151 5.60 7.27 9.29
C LEU A 151 4.44 8.12 8.76
N LEU A 152 4.69 9.23 8.06
CA LEU A 152 3.63 10.01 7.40
C LEU A 152 2.86 9.17 6.37
N THR A 153 3.52 8.27 5.64
CA THR A 153 2.81 7.39 4.69
C THR A 153 1.85 6.43 5.38
N ASP A 154 2.15 6.06 6.63
CA ASP A 154 1.34 5.14 7.42
C ASP A 154 0.19 5.84 8.15
N LEU A 155 0.33 7.14 8.43
CA LEU A 155 -0.65 7.90 9.22
C LEU A 155 -1.67 8.63 8.35
N LEU A 156 -1.23 9.24 7.23
CA LEU A 156 -2.11 10.08 6.41
C LEU A 156 -3.22 9.24 5.76
N GLY A 157 -4.46 9.66 5.98
CA GLY A 157 -5.66 8.96 5.54
C GLY A 157 -6.20 7.90 6.52
N LEU A 158 -5.44 7.60 7.60
CA LEU A 158 -5.83 6.62 8.63
C LEU A 158 -6.05 7.24 10.01
N ILE A 159 -5.87 8.56 10.15
CA ILE A 159 -6.17 9.34 11.36
C ILE A 159 -7.26 10.36 11.07
N ASP A 160 -7.88 10.89 12.12
CA ASP A 160 -8.91 11.91 12.00
C ASP A 160 -8.38 13.16 11.28
N THR A 161 -9.25 13.82 10.55
CA THR A 161 -9.03 15.16 10.00
C THR A 161 -9.72 16.21 10.88
N LYS A 162 -9.49 17.49 10.60
CA LYS A 162 -10.22 18.58 11.25
C LYS A 162 -11.72 18.59 10.90
N LYS A 163 -12.10 17.95 9.80
CA LYS A 163 -13.48 17.94 9.29
C LYS A 163 -14.27 16.71 9.72
N ARG A 164 -13.59 15.56 9.89
CA ARG A 164 -14.27 14.27 10.12
C ARG A 164 -13.37 13.23 10.78
N GLY A 165 -13.99 12.21 11.37
CA GLY A 165 -13.28 11.04 11.85
C GLY A 165 -12.69 10.20 10.71
N TYR A 166 -11.63 9.43 10.98
CA TYR A 166 -10.95 8.62 9.96
C TYR A 166 -11.88 7.62 9.25
N SER A 167 -12.84 7.04 9.98
CA SER A 167 -13.80 6.09 9.39
C SER A 167 -14.67 6.73 8.31
N ASP A 168 -15.14 7.97 8.56
CA ASP A 168 -15.93 8.73 7.59
C ASP A 168 -15.06 9.17 6.42
N PHE A 169 -13.81 9.58 6.70
CA PHE A 169 -12.84 9.95 5.67
C PHE A 169 -12.56 8.77 4.72
N VAL A 170 -12.30 7.59 5.27
CA VAL A 170 -12.09 6.36 4.49
C VAL A 170 -13.33 6.01 3.68
N SER A 171 -14.53 6.10 4.29
CA SER A 171 -15.79 5.81 3.60
C SER A 171 -16.03 6.74 2.41
N GLU A 172 -15.79 8.04 2.56
CA GLU A 172 -15.91 8.99 1.45
C GLU A 172 -14.83 8.77 0.37
N THR A 173 -13.61 8.46 0.80
CA THR A 173 -12.53 8.11 -0.14
C THR A 173 -12.92 6.91 -1.00
N LEU A 174 -13.46 5.85 -0.41
CA LEU A 174 -13.93 4.68 -1.14
C LEU A 174 -15.15 4.96 -2.02
N MET A 175 -16.01 5.91 -1.62
CA MET A 175 -17.22 6.27 -2.37
C MET A 175 -16.92 7.04 -3.66
N TYR A 176 -15.98 7.98 -3.61
CA TYR A 176 -15.72 8.91 -4.72
C TYR A 176 -14.42 8.65 -5.47
N THR A 177 -13.60 7.74 -4.98
CA THR A 177 -12.30 7.43 -5.58
C THR A 177 -12.08 5.92 -5.71
N GLY A 178 -11.12 5.53 -6.52
CA GLY A 178 -10.58 4.18 -6.53
C GLY A 178 -9.40 4.00 -5.56
N GLY A 179 -9.20 4.96 -4.65
CA GLY A 179 -8.16 5.00 -3.63
C GLY A 179 -7.29 6.23 -3.71
N VAL A 180 -6.82 6.66 -2.53
CA VAL A 180 -5.76 7.67 -2.36
C VAL A 180 -4.64 6.97 -1.59
N HIS A 181 -3.43 6.99 -2.13
CA HIS A 181 -2.28 6.31 -1.55
C HIS A 181 -1.08 7.24 -1.52
N THR A 182 -0.34 7.18 -0.44
CA THR A 182 0.93 7.89 -0.28
C THR A 182 2.09 6.92 -0.39
N ASN A 183 3.20 7.38 -0.95
CA ASN A 183 4.42 6.57 -1.09
C ASN A 183 5.65 7.48 -1.19
N ILE A 184 6.81 6.95 -0.82
CA ILE A 184 8.10 7.60 -1.06
C ILE A 184 8.78 6.89 -2.21
N GLU A 185 9.06 7.64 -3.27
CA GLU A 185 9.72 7.13 -4.46
C GLU A 185 11.16 7.61 -4.52
N VAL A 186 12.08 6.68 -4.68
CA VAL A 186 13.52 6.95 -4.74
C VAL A 186 14.04 6.52 -6.11
N TYR A 187 14.40 7.49 -6.93
CA TYR A 187 14.96 7.27 -8.26
C TYR A 187 16.46 7.49 -8.24
N THR A 188 17.22 6.51 -8.70
CA THR A 188 18.66 6.62 -8.84
C THR A 188 19.00 7.18 -10.22
N ASP A 189 19.88 8.18 -10.28
CA ASP A 189 20.37 8.72 -11.53
C ASP A 189 21.15 7.64 -12.30
N LYS A 190 20.84 7.51 -13.60
CA LYS A 190 21.45 6.49 -14.46
C LYS A 190 22.96 6.70 -14.65
N ALA A 191 23.39 7.95 -14.68
CA ALA A 191 24.80 8.32 -14.86
C ALA A 191 25.58 8.38 -13.54
N ASN A 192 24.90 8.68 -12.42
CA ASN A 192 25.52 8.80 -11.11
C ASN A 192 24.70 8.06 -10.05
N ARG A 193 25.10 6.84 -9.73
CA ARG A 193 24.40 5.98 -8.75
C ARG A 193 24.35 6.54 -7.31
N ASN A 194 25.14 7.53 -7.01
CA ASN A 194 25.13 8.22 -5.71
C ASN A 194 24.14 9.39 -5.68
N LYS A 195 23.64 9.82 -6.85
CA LYS A 195 22.61 10.84 -6.94
C LYS A 195 21.25 10.20 -6.98
N VAL A 196 20.39 10.59 -6.06
CA VAL A 196 19.00 10.14 -5.96
C VAL A 196 18.05 11.34 -6.04
N LEU A 197 16.94 11.15 -6.70
CA LEU A 197 15.77 12.01 -6.65
C LEU A 197 14.74 11.32 -5.77
N THR A 198 14.22 12.02 -4.79
CA THR A 198 13.26 11.46 -3.85
C THR A 198 11.99 12.29 -3.83
N ASN A 199 10.87 11.65 -4.04
CA ASN A 199 9.56 12.30 -4.03
C ASN A 199 8.67 11.68 -2.96
N TYR A 200 7.92 12.53 -2.26
CA TYR A 200 6.71 12.11 -1.58
C TYR A 200 5.56 12.16 -2.58
N SER A 201 4.99 11.02 -2.88
CA SER A 201 4.03 10.84 -3.95
C SER A 201 2.64 10.56 -3.39
N VAL A 202 1.64 11.31 -3.83
CA VAL A 202 0.22 11.07 -3.55
C VAL A 202 -0.43 10.59 -4.83
N SER A 203 -0.82 9.33 -4.86
CA SER A 203 -1.52 8.70 -5.98
C SER A 203 -3.02 8.71 -5.75
N PHE A 204 -3.76 9.09 -6.76
CA PHE A 204 -5.21 9.18 -6.76
C PHE A 204 -5.77 8.63 -8.06
N LYS A 205 -6.88 7.94 -7.99
CA LYS A 205 -7.66 7.58 -9.17
C LYS A 205 -9.15 7.76 -8.91
N SER A 206 -9.88 8.23 -9.91
CA SER A 206 -11.32 8.45 -9.80
C SER A 206 -11.95 8.48 -11.19
N LEU A 207 -13.24 8.26 -11.29
CA LEU A 207 -13.97 8.67 -12.50
C LEU A 207 -13.86 10.19 -12.64
N VAL A 208 -13.63 10.68 -13.86
CA VAL A 208 -13.57 12.12 -14.14
C VAL A 208 -14.84 12.84 -13.65
N SER A 209 -16.00 12.19 -13.75
CA SER A 209 -17.28 12.70 -13.24
C SER A 209 -17.35 12.82 -11.71
N GLN A 210 -16.54 12.07 -10.96
CA GLN A 210 -16.49 12.09 -9.49
C GLN A 210 -15.30 12.88 -8.94
N ALA A 211 -14.38 13.31 -9.80
CA ALA A 211 -13.14 13.95 -9.40
C ALA A 211 -13.36 15.24 -8.57
N GLU A 212 -14.44 15.97 -8.83
CA GLU A 212 -14.80 17.17 -8.07
C GLU A 212 -15.04 16.88 -6.58
N ARG A 213 -15.55 15.69 -6.24
CA ARG A 213 -15.73 15.24 -4.85
C ARG A 213 -14.52 14.56 -4.28
N GLY A 214 -13.77 13.84 -5.11
CA GLY A 214 -12.60 13.08 -4.68
C GLY A 214 -11.34 13.91 -4.46
N LEU A 215 -11.06 14.89 -5.34
CA LEU A 215 -9.84 15.70 -5.27
C LEU A 215 -9.67 16.49 -3.96
N PRO A 216 -10.73 17.13 -3.38
CA PRO A 216 -10.59 17.81 -2.10
C PRO A 216 -10.17 16.91 -0.94
N LEU A 217 -10.41 15.58 -1.03
CA LEU A 217 -9.97 14.64 -0.01
C LEU A 217 -8.43 14.56 0.07
N ILE A 218 -7.72 14.83 -1.04
CA ILE A 218 -6.25 14.87 -1.04
C ILE A 218 -5.75 16.02 -0.17
N THR A 219 -6.29 17.23 -0.37
CA THR A 219 -5.86 18.40 0.42
C THR A 219 -6.27 18.28 1.86
N GLU A 220 -7.46 17.73 2.15
CA GLU A 220 -7.89 17.42 3.50
C GLU A 220 -6.93 16.43 4.18
N MET A 221 -6.57 15.34 3.51
CA MET A 221 -5.61 14.36 4.04
C MET A 221 -4.24 14.99 4.33
N LEU A 222 -3.72 15.81 3.42
CA LEU A 222 -2.38 16.37 3.54
C LEU A 222 -2.28 17.50 4.59
N TYR A 223 -3.28 18.36 4.70
CA TYR A 223 -3.17 19.60 5.48
C TYR A 223 -4.11 19.69 6.67
N GLU A 224 -5.09 18.80 6.76
CA GLU A 224 -6.09 18.84 7.81
C GLU A 224 -6.07 17.58 8.70
N SER A 225 -5.19 16.63 8.43
CA SER A 225 -4.96 15.47 9.32
C SER A 225 -4.53 15.95 10.70
N ARG A 226 -5.13 15.37 11.74
CA ARG A 226 -4.91 15.77 13.14
C ARG A 226 -3.66 15.08 13.70
N LEU A 227 -2.51 15.63 13.34
CA LEU A 227 -1.22 15.27 13.95
C LEU A 227 -1.04 16.05 15.26
N ASP A 228 -1.89 15.71 16.23
CA ASP A 228 -1.99 16.36 17.54
C ASP A 228 -2.52 15.33 18.58
N PRO A 229 -2.59 15.63 19.89
CA PRO A 229 -3.02 14.70 20.94
C PRO A 229 -4.41 14.09 20.74
N HIS A 230 -5.26 14.64 19.90
CA HIS A 230 -6.55 14.03 19.57
C HIS A 230 -6.39 12.65 18.93
N SER A 231 -5.33 12.45 18.18
CA SER A 231 -5.04 11.19 17.46
C SER A 231 -4.15 10.22 18.23
N ASP A 232 -3.77 10.50 19.49
CA ASP A 232 -2.86 9.68 20.31
C ASP A 232 -3.21 8.18 20.23
N LYS A 233 -4.44 7.86 20.56
CA LYS A 233 -4.90 6.47 20.59
C LYS A 233 -4.76 5.79 19.23
N ARG A 234 -5.19 6.47 18.18
CA ARG A 234 -5.15 5.92 16.82
C ARG A 234 -3.74 5.77 16.29
N ILE A 235 -2.86 6.72 16.57
CA ILE A 235 -1.44 6.64 16.19
C ILE A 235 -0.77 5.45 16.88
N VAL A 236 -1.01 5.25 18.18
CA VAL A 236 -0.46 4.09 18.91
C VAL A 236 -1.00 2.76 18.34
N GLU A 237 -2.27 2.69 17.95
CA GLU A 237 -2.84 1.52 17.28
C GLU A 237 -2.11 1.24 15.97
N ILE A 238 -1.93 2.24 15.09
CA ILE A 238 -1.23 2.11 13.80
C ILE A 238 0.23 1.68 14.01
N LEU A 239 0.94 2.27 14.98
CA LEU A 239 2.31 1.86 15.30
C LEU A 239 2.38 0.39 15.70
N ARG A 240 1.46 -0.10 16.53
CA ARG A 240 1.42 -1.51 16.96
C ARG A 240 1.05 -2.45 15.82
N GLU A 241 0.11 -2.07 14.95
CA GLU A 241 -0.25 -2.82 13.75
C GLU A 241 0.97 -2.97 12.83
N ASN A 242 1.71 -1.88 12.57
CA ASN A 242 2.91 -1.91 11.74
C ASN A 242 4.03 -2.75 12.36
N ILE A 243 4.29 -2.61 13.67
CA ILE A 243 5.27 -3.43 14.38
C ILE A 243 4.94 -4.92 14.23
N SER A 244 3.68 -5.30 14.50
CA SER A 244 3.25 -6.70 14.39
C SER A 244 3.35 -7.24 12.95
N SER A 245 3.01 -6.43 11.95
CA SER A 245 3.16 -6.79 10.54
C SER A 245 4.63 -6.99 10.16
N MET A 246 5.52 -6.10 10.61
CA MET A 246 6.95 -6.23 10.34
C MET A 246 7.57 -7.43 11.06
N GLU A 247 7.17 -7.72 12.30
CA GLU A 247 7.63 -8.92 13.03
C GLU A 247 7.24 -10.20 12.30
N MET A 248 6.03 -10.26 11.74
CA MET A 248 5.59 -11.38 10.90
C MET A 248 6.39 -11.47 9.60
N ASP A 249 6.70 -10.33 8.97
CA ASP A 249 7.55 -10.28 7.77
C ASP A 249 8.99 -10.78 8.07
N PHE A 250 9.53 -10.50 9.24
CA PHE A 250 10.86 -10.99 9.63
C PHE A 250 10.90 -12.51 9.77
N GLU A 251 9.80 -13.12 10.23
CA GLU A 251 9.67 -14.59 10.32
C GLU A 251 9.45 -15.24 8.96
N THR A 252 8.63 -14.65 8.12
CA THR A 252 8.18 -15.27 6.85
C THR A 252 9.05 -14.93 5.65
N SER A 253 9.76 -13.81 5.68
CA SER A 253 10.54 -13.24 4.57
C SER A 253 11.91 -12.71 5.02
N GLY A 254 12.57 -13.42 5.94
CA GLY A 254 13.86 -13.01 6.51
C GLY A 254 14.98 -12.86 5.49
N ASP A 255 14.94 -13.59 4.39
CA ASP A 255 15.82 -13.47 3.23
C ASP A 255 15.70 -12.09 2.57
N ARG A 256 14.47 -11.61 2.35
CA ARG A 256 14.18 -10.28 1.78
C ARG A 256 14.66 -9.17 2.70
N VAL A 257 14.40 -9.27 4.00
CA VAL A 257 14.82 -8.29 5.00
C VAL A 257 16.35 -8.23 5.07
N SER A 258 17.01 -9.39 5.07
CA SER A 258 18.48 -9.50 5.07
C SER A 258 19.09 -8.92 3.80
N ALA A 259 18.49 -9.16 2.64
CA ALA A 259 18.93 -8.60 1.36
C ALA A 259 18.80 -7.06 1.34
N LEU A 260 17.70 -6.51 1.87
CA LEU A 260 17.52 -5.05 1.99
C LEU A 260 18.58 -4.43 2.91
N LEU A 261 18.85 -5.06 4.07
CA LEU A 261 19.90 -4.63 4.99
C LEU A 261 21.27 -4.69 4.33
N ALA A 262 21.61 -5.79 3.65
CA ALA A 262 22.87 -5.92 2.93
C ALA A 262 23.03 -4.84 1.85
N LYS A 263 21.97 -4.57 1.07
CA LYS A 263 21.95 -3.52 0.03
C LYS A 263 22.21 -2.14 0.62
N SER A 264 21.83 -1.88 1.86
CA SER A 264 22.01 -0.58 2.53
C SER A 264 23.48 -0.20 2.73
N TYR A 265 24.40 -1.18 2.79
CA TYR A 265 25.82 -0.93 2.98
C TYR A 265 26.53 -0.34 1.75
N PHE A 266 26.04 -0.60 0.54
CA PHE A 266 26.72 -0.19 -0.69
C PHE A 266 25.87 0.65 -1.66
N SER A 267 24.62 0.98 -1.30
CA SER A 267 23.72 1.73 -2.16
C SER A 267 22.98 2.82 -1.39
N VAL A 268 22.94 4.04 -1.94
CA VAL A 268 22.14 5.15 -1.37
C VAL A 268 20.66 4.77 -1.34
N ASN A 269 20.14 4.24 -2.45
CA ASN A 269 18.78 3.75 -2.54
C ASN A 269 18.51 2.64 -1.51
N GLY A 270 19.47 1.71 -1.32
CA GLY A 270 19.37 0.67 -0.30
C GLY A 270 19.29 1.24 1.11
N ARG A 271 20.11 2.25 1.46
CA ARG A 271 20.05 2.92 2.77
C ARG A 271 18.71 3.61 2.99
N MET A 272 18.18 4.27 1.98
CA MET A 272 16.86 4.92 2.08
C MET A 272 15.75 3.88 2.26
N GLY A 273 15.73 2.82 1.46
CA GLY A 273 14.74 1.75 1.59
C GLY A 273 14.79 1.06 2.95
N GLU A 274 15.97 0.80 3.48
CA GLU A 274 16.16 0.20 4.80
C GLU A 274 15.62 1.10 5.92
N ARG A 275 15.84 2.42 5.83
CA ARG A 275 15.29 3.39 6.79
C ARG A 275 13.79 3.66 6.63
N LEU A 276 13.20 3.37 5.48
CA LEU A 276 11.76 3.57 5.22
C LEU A 276 10.92 2.35 5.57
N SER A 277 11.48 1.13 5.45
CA SER A 277 10.72 -0.10 5.60
C SER A 277 11.53 -1.29 6.12
N GLY A 278 12.81 -1.08 6.47
CA GLY A 278 13.68 -2.14 6.97
C GLY A 278 13.79 -2.17 8.50
N LEU A 279 14.83 -2.83 8.98
CA LEU A 279 15.07 -3.03 10.41
C LEU A 279 15.27 -1.71 11.17
N SER A 280 15.86 -0.69 10.53
CA SER A 280 16.01 0.65 11.17
C SER A 280 14.64 1.33 11.34
N PHE A 281 13.74 1.17 10.39
CA PHE A 281 12.37 1.70 10.53
C PHE A 281 11.60 0.98 11.64
N TYR A 282 11.69 -0.35 11.68
CA TYR A 282 11.11 -1.14 12.77
C TYR A 282 11.58 -0.67 14.15
N LYS A 283 12.89 -0.50 14.32
CA LYS A 283 13.46 -0.03 15.60
C LYS A 283 12.93 1.36 15.96
N PHE A 284 12.83 2.26 14.98
CA PHE A 284 12.30 3.60 15.15
C PHE A 284 10.86 3.60 15.63
N ILE A 285 9.97 2.88 14.94
CA ILE A 285 8.54 2.85 15.32
C ILE A 285 8.31 2.10 16.64
N LYS A 286 9.13 1.08 16.96
CA LYS A 286 9.08 0.35 18.21
C LYS A 286 9.47 1.23 19.38
N GLU A 287 10.60 1.94 19.29
CA GLU A 287 11.05 2.90 20.30
C GLU A 287 10.02 4.03 20.51
N LEU A 288 9.41 4.49 19.40
CA LEU A 288 8.35 5.50 19.46
C LEU A 288 7.11 4.96 20.18
N ALA A 289 6.67 3.74 19.89
CA ALA A 289 5.49 3.13 20.51
C ALA A 289 5.71 2.85 22.01
N GLU A 290 6.92 2.41 22.40
CA GLU A 290 7.28 2.13 23.79
C GLU A 290 7.39 3.41 24.63
N ASN A 291 7.78 4.53 24.03
CA ASN A 291 8.00 5.82 24.70
C ASN A 291 7.03 6.90 24.22
N PHE A 292 5.85 6.52 23.75
CA PHE A 292 4.94 7.43 23.04
C PHE A 292 4.60 8.68 23.84
N GLU A 293 4.21 8.55 25.10
CA GLU A 293 3.82 9.68 25.96
C GLU A 293 4.96 10.70 26.14
N ALA A 294 6.22 10.25 26.18
CA ALA A 294 7.37 11.13 26.31
C ALA A 294 7.79 11.80 24.99
N LYS A 295 7.47 11.18 23.84
CA LYS A 295 7.94 11.60 22.51
C LYS A 295 6.86 12.23 21.62
N LYS A 296 5.59 12.15 21.99
CA LYS A 296 4.48 12.56 21.13
C LYS A 296 4.52 14.04 20.73
N GLU A 297 4.90 14.96 21.61
CA GLU A 297 4.97 16.38 21.29
C GLU A 297 6.08 16.68 20.26
N GLU A 298 7.24 16.03 20.42
CA GLU A 298 8.33 16.10 19.43
C GLU A 298 7.87 15.51 18.09
N LEU A 299 7.20 14.36 18.14
CA LEU A 299 6.63 13.70 16.95
C LEU A 299 5.70 14.64 16.18
N TYR A 300 4.71 15.22 16.85
CA TYR A 300 3.76 16.12 16.21
C TYR A 300 4.44 17.35 15.61
N THR A 301 5.36 17.94 16.37
CA THR A 301 6.15 19.09 15.88
C THR A 301 6.93 18.71 14.63
N LYS A 302 7.60 17.56 14.61
CA LYS A 302 8.39 17.09 13.46
C LYS A 302 7.49 16.80 12.25
N LEU A 303 6.41 16.02 12.41
CA LEU A 303 5.52 15.68 11.30
C LEU A 303 4.85 16.92 10.69
N ASN A 304 4.32 17.83 11.52
CA ASN A 304 3.74 19.07 11.03
C ASN A 304 4.78 19.97 10.33
N SER A 305 6.02 20.01 10.82
CA SER A 305 7.10 20.77 10.17
C SER A 305 7.46 20.22 8.80
N LEU A 306 7.46 18.88 8.63
CA LEU A 306 7.70 18.25 7.34
C LEU A 306 6.61 18.59 6.34
N ILE A 307 5.34 18.51 6.73
CA ILE A 307 4.21 18.90 5.86
C ILE A 307 4.37 20.36 5.43
N LYS A 308 4.61 21.25 6.40
CA LYS A 308 4.77 22.69 6.11
C LYS A 308 5.96 23.01 5.21
N LYS A 309 7.07 22.29 5.35
CA LYS A 309 8.32 22.53 4.60
C LYS A 309 8.29 21.93 3.19
N TYR A 310 7.70 20.75 3.04
CA TYR A 310 7.86 19.95 1.82
C TYR A 310 6.59 19.85 0.97
N PHE A 311 5.40 19.90 1.57
CA PHE A 311 4.16 19.80 0.79
C PHE A 311 3.70 21.18 0.36
N VAL A 312 4.54 21.84 -0.41
CA VAL A 312 4.33 23.19 -0.92
C VAL A 312 4.31 23.19 -2.44
N LYS A 313 3.61 24.14 -3.00
CA LYS A 313 3.40 24.25 -4.44
C LYS A 313 4.69 24.25 -5.23
N GLU A 314 5.73 24.95 -4.77
CA GLU A 314 7.01 25.09 -5.45
C GLU A 314 7.74 23.77 -5.68
N ARG A 315 7.44 22.74 -4.86
CA ARG A 315 8.04 21.40 -4.92
C ARG A 315 7.21 20.40 -5.74
N LEU A 316 6.04 20.82 -6.23
CA LEU A 316 5.08 19.95 -6.90
C LEU A 316 5.42 19.70 -8.36
N ILE A 317 5.39 18.44 -8.76
CA ILE A 317 5.28 17.96 -10.15
C ILE A 317 4.00 17.15 -10.24
N VAL A 318 3.14 17.47 -11.21
CA VAL A 318 1.87 16.78 -11.43
C VAL A 318 2.05 15.77 -12.57
N SER A 319 1.62 14.53 -12.35
CA SER A 319 1.50 13.50 -13.39
C SER A 319 0.04 13.12 -13.55
N LEU A 320 -0.50 13.31 -14.75
CA LEU A 320 -1.90 13.06 -15.09
C LEU A 320 -1.98 12.04 -16.22
N THR A 321 -2.66 10.92 -15.98
CA THR A 321 -3.00 9.96 -17.04
C THR A 321 -4.51 9.99 -17.25
N VAL A 322 -4.93 10.42 -18.43
CA VAL A 322 -6.33 10.51 -18.84
C VAL A 322 -6.41 10.54 -20.36
N ASP A 323 -7.53 10.09 -20.91
CA ASP A 323 -7.83 10.20 -22.34
C ASP A 323 -7.98 11.66 -22.80
N ASP A 324 -7.89 11.87 -24.11
CA ASP A 324 -7.92 13.19 -24.73
C ASP A 324 -9.22 13.96 -24.44
N GLU A 325 -10.35 13.25 -24.51
CA GLU A 325 -11.69 13.84 -24.36
C GLU A 325 -11.91 14.40 -22.94
N ASN A 326 -11.26 13.81 -21.95
CA ASN A 326 -11.40 14.17 -20.54
C ASN A 326 -10.26 15.04 -20.00
N TYR A 327 -9.28 15.40 -20.85
CA TYR A 327 -8.10 16.15 -20.42
C TYR A 327 -8.46 17.52 -19.85
N ASP A 328 -9.19 18.34 -20.61
CA ASP A 328 -9.53 19.72 -20.20
C ASP A 328 -10.37 19.72 -18.91
N ALA A 329 -11.40 18.88 -18.85
CA ALA A 329 -12.25 18.75 -17.66
C ALA A 329 -11.48 18.28 -16.42
N SER A 330 -10.44 17.47 -16.61
CA SER A 330 -9.55 17.05 -15.52
C SER A 330 -8.63 18.17 -15.08
N CYS A 331 -8.05 18.93 -16.02
CA CYS A 331 -7.18 20.06 -15.73
C CYS A 331 -7.91 21.20 -15.01
N ASP A 332 -9.13 21.50 -15.40
CA ASP A 332 -9.95 22.54 -14.72
C ASP A 332 -10.15 22.22 -13.23
N LYS A 333 -10.50 20.96 -12.92
CA LYS A 333 -10.66 20.49 -11.55
C LYS A 333 -9.34 20.50 -10.76
N LEU A 334 -8.27 20.04 -11.38
CA LEU A 334 -6.94 20.03 -10.78
C LEU A 334 -6.38 21.42 -10.52
N THR A 335 -6.65 22.38 -11.40
CA THR A 335 -6.17 23.75 -11.26
C THR A 335 -6.64 24.35 -9.92
N ASN A 336 -7.87 24.09 -9.50
CA ASN A 336 -8.38 24.59 -8.23
C ASN A 336 -7.57 24.03 -7.05
N ILE A 337 -7.31 22.73 -7.05
CA ILE A 337 -6.52 22.08 -6.00
C ILE A 337 -5.07 22.60 -5.97
N VAL A 338 -4.42 22.74 -7.14
CA VAL A 338 -3.04 23.24 -7.22
C VAL A 338 -2.91 24.69 -6.79
N LYS A 339 -3.95 25.52 -7.03
CA LYS A 339 -3.99 26.92 -6.57
C LYS A 339 -4.10 27.06 -5.06
N GLU A 340 -4.81 26.13 -4.42
CA GLU A 340 -5.03 26.12 -2.97
C GLU A 340 -3.83 25.57 -2.18
N LEU A 341 -2.84 24.95 -2.84
CA LEU A 341 -1.66 24.44 -2.15
C LEU A 341 -0.88 25.58 -1.47
N PRO A 342 -0.36 25.35 -0.26
CA PRO A 342 0.52 26.29 0.42
C PRO A 342 1.72 26.67 -0.44
N ARG A 343 2.20 27.90 -0.28
CA ARG A 343 3.46 28.38 -0.85
C ARG A 343 4.56 28.26 0.18
N GLY A 344 5.78 27.87 -0.28
CA GLY A 344 6.98 27.73 0.57
C GLY A 344 7.84 28.98 0.60
#